data_00cd0818f3c968b7ca0648f02774430b
#
_entry.id   00cd0818f3c968b7ca0648f02774430b
#
_cell.length_a   1.000
_cell.length_b   1.000
_cell.length_c   1.000
_cell.angle_alpha   90.00
_cell.angle_beta   90.00
_cell.angle_gamma   90.00
#
_symmetry.space_group_name_H-M   'P 1'
#
loop_
_entity.id
_entity.type
_entity.pdbx_description
1 polymer ?
#
loop_
_entity_poly.entity_id
_entity_poly.type
_entity_poly.pdbx_seq_one_letter_code
_entity_poly.pdbx_strand_id
1 'polypeptide(L)'
;MTIGRRFAYNKFYDSETVEKVEKQETNCETKVFKTWVKRHRKMPSSILGPPDFWMKFDKQVDALNTASKESNDYNMLCTFVYQECNGYRKFIVAHPEIYWWHYEHLPAERRCSYEIIPENQPCRLYLDLEYSIELNSEHDGPSMTNILIDIFCMYLLKYWRIICNKYNVINLDSSTNEKFSRHVIFNIREVAFRNNYHVGRLVKSICMDILDYVSSKRKQHDILTCFDRMQLEGLIVETKKGKRLFVDTAVYTKNRHFRIYKSTKWGKQSNLVISNDCKYIPSNAYNDNELSIFIDSLISYFDTKKGLILLEWSENCVPNTNCFKDRVQQCSYQESGSACSNFPMLDKYVNNLISPGKIRVCKYYESAKILVYETVGYRYCENIGRCHKSNNVLWIVNLKNKTIYQKCHDPDCFGFKSQPKQLPEEVYFQIDEEGDTFLSSAITEDIV
;
A
#
# COMPACT_ATOMS: atom_id res chain seq x y z
N MET A 1 -20.27 46.25 -4.78
CA MET A 1 -21.60 45.63 -4.62
C MET A 1 -21.63 44.36 -5.46
N THR A 2 -21.39 43.21 -4.85
CA THR A 2 -21.47 41.91 -5.52
C THR A 2 -22.37 41.03 -4.66
N ILE A 3 -23.60 40.90 -5.15
CA ILE A 3 -24.66 40.13 -4.48
C ILE A 3 -24.38 38.65 -4.76
N GLY A 4 -23.95 37.92 -3.71
CA GLY A 4 -23.83 36.48 -3.75
C GLY A 4 -25.20 35.82 -3.90
N ARG A 5 -25.37 35.01 -4.92
CA ARG A 5 -26.54 34.14 -5.07
C ARG A 5 -26.60 33.11 -3.94
N ARG A 6 -27.42 33.36 -2.94
CA ARG A 6 -27.95 32.32 -2.05
C ARG A 6 -28.96 31.51 -2.87
N PHE A 7 -28.63 30.27 -3.20
CA PHE A 7 -29.63 29.35 -3.73
C PHE A 7 -30.58 28.95 -2.60
N ALA A 8 -31.84 29.28 -2.82
CA ALA A 8 -32.95 29.03 -1.91
C ALA A 8 -33.23 27.52 -1.82
N TYR A 9 -32.69 26.85 -0.79
CA TYR A 9 -33.11 25.51 -0.36
C TYR A 9 -34.32 25.56 0.59
N ASN A 10 -34.75 26.76 1.01
CA ASN A 10 -35.77 26.97 2.03
C ASN A 10 -37.21 27.02 1.50
N LYS A 11 -37.52 26.42 0.35
CA LYS A 11 -38.90 26.46 -0.20
C LYS A 11 -39.70 25.15 -0.02
N PHE A 12 -39.12 24.11 0.59
CA PHE A 12 -39.82 22.81 0.71
C PHE A 12 -39.97 22.25 2.12
N TYR A 13 -39.32 22.84 3.13
CA TYR A 13 -39.52 22.41 4.52
C TYR A 13 -39.66 23.61 5.43
N ASP A 14 -40.67 23.53 6.33
CA ASP A 14 -40.93 24.52 7.35
C ASP A 14 -39.75 24.56 8.35
N SER A 15 -39.34 25.75 8.80
CA SER A 15 -38.15 25.93 9.65
C SER A 15 -38.21 25.10 10.96
N GLU A 16 -39.40 24.85 11.50
CA GLU A 16 -39.61 23.97 12.66
C GLU A 16 -39.30 22.50 12.36
N THR A 17 -39.51 22.05 11.12
CA THR A 17 -39.22 20.66 10.70
C THR A 17 -37.72 20.43 10.53
N VAL A 18 -36.99 21.41 10.02
CA VAL A 18 -35.52 21.37 9.86
C VAL A 18 -34.83 21.35 11.24
N GLU A 19 -35.26 22.21 12.19
CA GLU A 19 -34.72 22.20 13.56
C GLU A 19 -35.03 20.91 14.32
N LYS A 20 -36.22 20.29 14.10
CA LYS A 20 -36.54 18.98 14.70
C LYS A 20 -35.72 17.85 14.11
N VAL A 21 -35.47 17.86 12.83
CA VAL A 21 -34.61 16.84 12.17
C VAL A 21 -33.17 17.01 12.62
N GLU A 22 -32.62 18.23 12.67
CA GLU A 22 -31.27 18.49 13.17
C GLU A 22 -31.12 18.13 14.67
N LYS A 23 -32.12 18.41 15.51
CA LYS A 23 -32.11 17.99 16.94
C LYS A 23 -32.27 16.48 17.11
N GLN A 24 -33.00 15.81 16.23
CA GLN A 24 -33.07 14.34 16.22
C GLN A 24 -31.79 13.70 15.71
N GLU A 25 -31.16 14.26 14.68
CA GLU A 25 -29.87 13.75 14.13
C GLU A 25 -28.73 13.93 15.13
N THR A 26 -28.58 15.11 15.76
CA THR A 26 -27.56 15.33 16.80
C THR A 26 -27.81 14.46 18.04
N ASN A 27 -29.07 14.21 18.43
CA ASN A 27 -29.39 13.28 19.48
C ASN A 27 -29.16 11.82 19.10
N CYS A 28 -29.35 11.44 17.83
CA CYS A 28 -29.08 10.11 17.36
C CYS A 28 -27.56 9.86 17.29
N GLU A 29 -26.77 10.80 16.78
CA GLU A 29 -25.31 10.71 16.78
C GLU A 29 -24.74 10.66 18.20
N THR A 30 -25.25 11.47 19.12
CA THR A 30 -24.82 11.48 20.52
C THR A 30 -25.27 10.20 21.27
N LYS A 31 -26.43 9.64 20.93
CA LYS A 31 -26.90 8.36 21.48
C LYS A 31 -26.10 7.18 20.92
N VAL A 32 -25.83 7.16 19.59
CA VAL A 32 -25.02 6.12 18.95
C VAL A 32 -23.60 6.16 19.52
N PHE A 33 -23.00 7.32 19.65
CA PHE A 33 -21.69 7.50 20.27
C PHE A 33 -21.66 7.08 21.74
N LYS A 34 -22.65 7.51 22.57
CA LYS A 34 -22.73 7.10 23.95
C LYS A 34 -23.05 5.61 24.14
N THR A 35 -23.82 5.01 23.22
CA THR A 35 -24.13 3.59 23.24
C THR A 35 -22.93 2.79 22.75
N TRP A 36 -22.18 3.32 21.77
CA TRP A 36 -20.93 2.74 21.27
C TRP A 36 -19.87 2.72 22.38
N VAL A 37 -19.59 3.84 23.02
CA VAL A 37 -18.66 3.92 24.16
C VAL A 37 -19.05 2.97 25.31
N LYS A 38 -20.37 2.75 25.56
CA LYS A 38 -20.82 1.79 26.56
C LYS A 38 -20.65 0.32 26.12
N ARG A 39 -20.89 -0.02 24.84
CA ARG A 39 -20.79 -1.40 24.33
C ARG A 39 -19.37 -1.86 24.11
N HIS A 40 -18.46 -0.97 23.74
CA HIS A 40 -17.09 -1.28 23.35
C HIS A 40 -16.05 -1.00 24.44
N ARG A 41 -16.45 -0.95 25.71
CA ARG A 41 -15.52 -0.99 26.85
C ARG A 41 -14.73 -2.30 26.97
N LYS A 42 -14.96 -3.26 26.09
CA LYS A 42 -14.10 -4.41 25.82
C LYS A 42 -13.46 -4.25 24.45
N MET A 43 -12.68 -3.20 24.26
CA MET A 43 -11.59 -3.30 23.29
C MET A 43 -10.70 -4.48 23.72
N PRO A 44 -10.17 -5.26 22.75
CA PRO A 44 -9.16 -6.25 23.09
C PRO A 44 -8.10 -5.51 23.89
N SER A 45 -8.00 -5.86 25.16
CA SER A 45 -7.12 -5.21 26.12
C SER A 45 -5.68 -5.64 25.89
N SER A 46 -5.10 -5.16 24.81
CA SER A 46 -3.67 -5.00 24.82
C SER A 46 -3.37 -3.94 25.87
N ILE A 47 -2.56 -4.25 26.88
CA ILE A 47 -2.02 -3.28 27.84
C ILE A 47 -1.31 -2.12 27.10
N LEU A 48 -0.97 -2.34 25.83
CA LEU A 48 -0.37 -1.40 24.88
C LEU A 48 -1.33 -1.06 23.72
N GLY A 49 -2.64 -1.22 23.90
CA GLY A 49 -3.64 -0.87 22.87
C GLY A 49 -3.52 0.58 22.41
N PRO A 50 -4.09 0.90 21.24
CA PRO A 50 -4.05 2.27 20.73
C PRO A 50 -4.65 3.21 21.77
N PRO A 51 -4.06 4.39 21.98
CA PRO A 51 -4.59 5.36 22.91
C PRO A 51 -5.98 5.78 22.46
N ASP A 52 -6.89 5.92 23.40
CA ASP A 52 -8.27 6.40 23.21
C ASP A 52 -8.27 7.91 22.93
N PHE A 53 -7.56 8.30 21.84
CA PHE A 53 -7.44 9.69 21.41
C PHE A 53 -8.43 9.98 20.30
N TRP A 54 -9.34 10.90 20.57
CA TRP A 54 -10.36 11.36 19.64
C TRP A 54 -10.68 12.83 19.87
N MET A 55 -10.31 13.70 18.93
CA MET A 55 -10.63 15.12 18.99
C MET A 55 -11.20 15.62 17.67
N LYS A 56 -12.25 16.49 17.77
CA LYS A 56 -12.90 17.14 16.62
C LYS A 56 -12.49 18.60 16.53
N PHE A 57 -12.31 19.07 15.29
CA PHE A 57 -11.89 20.43 14.98
C PHE A 57 -12.73 21.00 13.82
N ASP A 58 -12.95 22.30 13.86
CA ASP A 58 -13.57 23.06 12.76
C ASP A 58 -12.56 23.52 11.73
N LYS A 59 -11.30 23.65 12.11
CA LYS A 59 -10.21 24.12 11.25
C LYS A 59 -9.16 23.03 11.05
N GLN A 60 -8.77 22.85 9.78
CA GLN A 60 -7.73 21.89 9.38
C GLN A 60 -6.39 22.15 10.06
N VAL A 61 -6.02 23.44 10.22
CA VAL A 61 -4.72 23.82 10.80
C VAL A 61 -4.63 23.35 12.26
N ASP A 62 -5.70 23.54 13.04
CA ASP A 62 -5.73 23.15 14.45
C ASP A 62 -5.65 21.63 14.59
N ALA A 63 -6.34 20.88 13.72
CA ALA A 63 -6.28 19.45 13.68
C ALA A 63 -4.86 18.94 13.35
N LEU A 64 -4.22 19.48 12.31
CA LEU A 64 -2.86 19.09 11.91
C LEU A 64 -1.82 19.41 13.00
N ASN A 65 -1.93 20.57 13.64
CA ASN A 65 -1.05 20.96 14.73
C ASN A 65 -1.21 20.02 15.93
N THR A 66 -2.45 19.65 16.28
CA THR A 66 -2.72 18.69 17.35
C THR A 66 -2.19 17.31 17.00
N ALA A 67 -2.44 16.81 15.79
CA ALA A 67 -1.93 15.51 15.36
C ALA A 67 -0.39 15.46 15.44
N SER A 68 0.28 16.55 15.02
CA SER A 68 1.75 16.63 15.08
C SER A 68 2.28 16.68 16.51
N LYS A 69 1.59 17.38 17.40
CA LYS A 69 2.02 17.56 18.82
C LYS A 69 1.81 16.30 19.64
N GLU A 70 0.67 15.63 19.46
CA GLU A 70 0.25 14.49 20.28
C GLU A 70 0.79 13.15 19.74
N SER A 71 1.25 13.10 18.47
CA SER A 71 1.87 11.90 17.90
C SER A 71 3.29 11.69 18.44
N ASN A 72 3.65 10.43 18.67
CA ASN A 72 5.01 10.00 18.98
C ASN A 72 5.36 8.73 18.19
N ASP A 73 6.57 8.20 18.38
CA ASP A 73 7.05 7.02 17.64
C ASP A 73 6.19 5.77 17.81
N TYR A 74 5.43 5.66 18.88
CA TYR A 74 4.61 4.49 19.22
C TYR A 74 3.11 4.75 19.10
N ASN A 75 2.74 6.01 18.85
CA ASN A 75 1.36 6.45 18.78
C ASN A 75 1.23 7.51 17.70
N MET A 76 1.09 7.07 16.47
CA MET A 76 0.84 7.95 15.35
C MET A 76 -0.65 8.26 15.22
N LEU A 77 -0.97 9.55 15.30
CA LEU A 77 -2.32 10.04 15.06
C LEU A 77 -2.46 10.51 13.62
N CYS A 78 -3.59 10.19 13.01
CA CYS A 78 -3.97 10.68 11.70
C CYS A 78 -5.00 11.80 11.80
N THR A 79 -5.01 12.66 10.80
CA THR A 79 -6.07 13.66 10.63
C THR A 79 -7.02 13.20 9.54
N PHE A 80 -8.27 13.00 9.92
CA PHE A 80 -9.36 12.64 9.01
C PHE A 80 -10.29 13.82 8.79
N VAL A 81 -10.92 13.84 7.62
CA VAL A 81 -11.96 14.81 7.27
C VAL A 81 -13.24 14.05 7.03
N TYR A 82 -14.34 14.50 7.59
CA TYR A 82 -15.63 14.03 7.18
C TYR A 82 -16.53 15.21 6.75
N GLN A 83 -17.47 14.91 5.89
CA GLN A 83 -18.40 15.90 5.38
C GLN A 83 -19.78 15.69 5.99
N GLU A 84 -20.29 16.73 6.65
CA GLU A 84 -21.62 16.72 7.28
C GLU A 84 -22.72 16.85 6.23
N CYS A 85 -23.99 16.60 6.65
CA CYS A 85 -25.17 16.68 5.80
C CYS A 85 -25.38 18.06 5.14
N ASN A 86 -24.90 19.10 5.77
CA ASN A 86 -24.92 20.48 5.26
C ASN A 86 -23.77 20.79 4.27
N GLY A 87 -22.89 19.80 3.99
CA GLY A 87 -21.72 19.95 3.13
C GLY A 87 -20.49 20.52 3.82
N TYR A 88 -20.57 20.93 5.09
CA TYR A 88 -19.40 21.43 5.83
C TYR A 88 -18.44 20.30 6.15
N ARG A 89 -17.16 20.63 6.18
CA ARG A 89 -16.07 19.70 6.53
C ARG A 89 -15.67 19.90 7.98
N LYS A 90 -15.60 18.81 8.71
CA LYS A 90 -15.04 18.74 10.06
C LYS A 90 -13.81 17.85 10.06
N PHE A 91 -12.92 18.07 11.01
CA PHE A 91 -11.66 17.38 11.10
C PHE A 91 -11.61 16.58 12.39
N ILE A 92 -11.07 15.36 12.32
CA ILE A 92 -10.91 14.46 13.46
C ILE A 92 -9.45 14.09 13.53
N VAL A 93 -8.87 14.21 14.71
CA VAL A 93 -7.55 13.64 15.03
C VAL A 93 -7.79 12.41 15.89
N ALA A 94 -7.31 11.27 15.42
CA ALA A 94 -7.48 10.00 16.10
C ALA A 94 -6.39 8.99 15.67
N HIS A 95 -6.18 7.97 16.51
CA HIS A 95 -5.51 6.77 16.07
C HIS A 95 -6.36 6.06 14.99
N PRO A 96 -5.79 5.50 13.91
CA PRO A 96 -6.57 4.89 12.83
C PRO A 96 -7.54 3.80 13.29
N GLU A 97 -7.16 2.94 14.23
CA GLU A 97 -8.05 1.91 14.75
C GLU A 97 -9.28 2.51 15.44
N ILE A 98 -9.09 3.56 16.26
CA ILE A 98 -10.19 4.26 16.91
C ILE A 98 -11.11 4.92 15.89
N TYR A 99 -10.50 5.52 14.84
CA TYR A 99 -11.28 6.10 13.75
C TYR A 99 -12.10 5.04 13.01
N TRP A 100 -11.51 3.87 12.71
CA TRP A 100 -12.16 2.77 12.02
C TRP A 100 -13.39 2.28 12.78
N TRP A 101 -13.28 2.00 14.09
CA TRP A 101 -14.39 1.56 14.92
C TRP A 101 -15.60 2.51 14.90
N HIS A 102 -15.34 3.82 14.81
CA HIS A 102 -16.42 4.80 14.68
C HIS A 102 -16.97 4.82 13.24
N TYR A 103 -16.09 4.77 12.27
CA TYR A 103 -16.39 4.92 10.87
C TYR A 103 -17.15 3.73 10.28
N GLU A 104 -16.81 2.50 10.63
CA GLU A 104 -17.46 1.30 10.11
C GLU A 104 -18.94 1.17 10.52
N HIS A 105 -19.34 1.78 11.64
CA HIS A 105 -20.71 1.80 12.11
C HIS A 105 -21.58 2.88 11.44
N LEU A 106 -20.98 3.76 10.63
CA LEU A 106 -21.76 4.73 9.86
C LEU A 106 -22.46 4.04 8.68
N PRO A 107 -23.71 4.46 8.36
CA PRO A 107 -24.33 4.05 7.11
C PRO A 107 -23.46 4.38 5.91
N ALA A 108 -23.49 3.55 4.86
CA ALA A 108 -22.61 3.70 3.70
C ALA A 108 -22.71 5.08 3.04
N GLU A 109 -23.90 5.66 3.00
CA GLU A 109 -24.21 6.97 2.43
C GLU A 109 -23.59 8.12 3.24
N ARG A 110 -23.32 7.90 4.54
CA ARG A 110 -22.69 8.87 5.44
C ARG A 110 -21.18 8.74 5.52
N ARG A 111 -20.59 7.73 4.87
CA ARG A 111 -19.14 7.53 4.84
C ARG A 111 -18.43 8.46 3.86
N CYS A 112 -18.62 9.77 4.00
CA CYS A 112 -17.96 10.78 3.17
C CYS A 112 -16.69 11.28 3.85
N SER A 113 -15.66 10.43 3.91
CA SER A 113 -14.45 10.67 4.70
C SER A 113 -13.17 10.59 3.87
N TYR A 114 -12.17 11.35 4.31
CA TYR A 114 -10.86 11.44 3.68
C TYR A 114 -9.78 11.43 4.76
N GLU A 115 -8.61 10.88 4.48
CA GLU A 115 -7.41 11.23 5.25
C GLU A 115 -6.83 12.54 4.72
N ILE A 116 -6.15 13.28 5.56
CA ILE A 116 -5.28 14.37 5.13
C ILE A 116 -3.86 13.83 5.06
N ILE A 117 -3.23 13.93 3.89
CA ILE A 117 -1.81 13.67 3.71
C ILE A 117 -1.07 14.94 4.10
N PRO A 118 -0.41 15.00 5.29
CA PRO A 118 0.17 16.25 5.77
C PRO A 118 1.39 16.64 4.93
N GLU A 119 1.58 17.95 4.79
CA GLU A 119 2.78 18.50 4.16
C GLU A 119 4.04 18.06 4.91
N ASN A 120 5.09 17.71 4.18
CA ASN A 120 6.40 17.35 4.71
C ASN A 120 6.42 16.13 5.66
N GLN A 121 5.40 15.27 5.61
CA GLN A 121 5.38 14.00 6.33
C GLN A 121 5.62 12.83 5.38
N PRO A 122 6.24 11.74 5.88
CA PRO A 122 6.38 10.52 5.10
C PRO A 122 5.04 10.02 4.60
N CYS A 123 5.04 9.48 3.38
CA CYS A 123 3.83 8.92 2.78
C CYS A 123 4.16 7.73 1.86
N ARG A 124 3.19 6.84 1.66
CA ARG A 124 3.26 5.77 0.68
C ARG A 124 3.26 6.32 -0.75
N LEU A 125 3.76 5.55 -1.69
CA LEU A 125 3.49 5.78 -3.11
C LEU A 125 2.01 5.49 -3.38
N TYR A 126 1.32 6.42 -4.01
CA TYR A 126 -0.08 6.29 -4.35
C TYR A 126 -0.40 6.92 -5.70
N LEU A 127 -1.42 6.40 -6.37
CA LEU A 127 -1.91 6.89 -7.65
C LEU A 127 -3.42 7.08 -7.58
N ASP A 128 -3.92 8.11 -8.24
CA ASP A 128 -5.33 8.33 -8.55
C ASP A 128 -5.51 8.14 -10.05
N LEU A 129 -6.25 7.11 -10.45
CA LEU A 129 -6.44 6.70 -11.83
C LEU A 129 -7.87 6.94 -12.23
N GLU A 130 -8.08 7.71 -13.33
CA GLU A 130 -9.43 8.04 -13.75
C GLU A 130 -9.56 8.38 -15.23
N TYR A 131 -10.66 7.95 -15.82
CA TYR A 131 -11.09 8.38 -17.15
C TYR A 131 -12.61 8.24 -17.35
N SER A 132 -13.17 8.96 -18.36
CA SER A 132 -14.55 8.80 -18.78
C SER A 132 -14.70 7.55 -19.65
N ILE A 133 -15.59 6.63 -19.29
CA ILE A 133 -15.85 5.40 -20.05
C ILE A 133 -16.49 5.74 -21.40
N GLU A 134 -17.39 6.72 -21.44
CA GLU A 134 -18.04 7.17 -22.67
C GLU A 134 -17.03 7.58 -23.76
N LEU A 135 -15.98 8.30 -23.38
CA LEU A 135 -14.93 8.74 -24.30
C LEU A 135 -13.89 7.66 -24.62
N ASN A 136 -13.86 6.57 -23.87
CA ASN A 136 -12.80 5.56 -23.91
C ASN A 136 -13.39 4.14 -23.74
N SER A 137 -14.43 3.82 -24.51
CA SER A 137 -15.16 2.54 -24.41
C SER A 137 -14.28 1.31 -24.68
N GLU A 138 -13.24 1.47 -25.50
CA GLU A 138 -12.31 0.40 -25.87
C GLU A 138 -11.21 0.13 -24.87
N HIS A 139 -11.13 0.93 -23.78
CA HIS A 139 -10.07 0.80 -22.80
C HIS A 139 -10.42 -0.21 -21.70
N ASP A 140 -9.51 -1.13 -21.45
CA ASP A 140 -9.58 -2.07 -20.31
C ASP A 140 -8.85 -1.47 -19.09
N GLY A 141 -9.58 -0.78 -18.24
CA GLY A 141 -9.04 -0.12 -17.04
C GLY A 141 -8.30 -1.05 -16.08
N PRO A 142 -8.78 -2.25 -15.77
CA PRO A 142 -8.05 -3.25 -15.00
C PRO A 142 -6.69 -3.60 -15.60
N SER A 143 -6.62 -3.94 -16.89
CA SER A 143 -5.35 -4.24 -17.57
C SER A 143 -4.40 -3.04 -17.58
N MET A 144 -4.90 -1.85 -17.90
CA MET A 144 -4.13 -0.59 -17.83
C MET A 144 -3.55 -0.35 -16.44
N THR A 145 -4.33 -0.60 -15.39
CA THR A 145 -3.88 -0.45 -14.00
C THR A 145 -2.75 -1.42 -13.67
N ASN A 146 -2.86 -2.68 -14.08
CA ASN A 146 -1.82 -3.70 -13.86
C ASN A 146 -0.51 -3.35 -14.57
N ILE A 147 -0.57 -2.89 -15.84
CA ILE A 147 0.61 -2.43 -16.59
C ILE A 147 1.28 -1.27 -15.85
N LEU A 148 0.51 -0.31 -15.38
CA LEU A 148 1.04 0.84 -14.66
C LEU A 148 1.69 0.43 -13.33
N ILE A 149 1.10 -0.48 -12.57
CA ILE A 149 1.69 -1.05 -11.36
C ILE A 149 3.04 -1.69 -11.67
N ASP A 150 3.14 -2.50 -12.72
CA ASP A 150 4.37 -3.17 -13.11
C ASP A 150 5.45 -2.15 -13.50
N ILE A 151 5.10 -1.07 -14.21
CA ILE A 151 6.02 0.03 -14.54
C ILE A 151 6.57 0.65 -13.25
N PHE A 152 5.70 1.02 -12.31
CA PHE A 152 6.13 1.62 -11.03
C PHE A 152 7.02 0.67 -10.21
N CYS A 153 6.70 -0.62 -10.16
CA CYS A 153 7.53 -1.63 -9.51
C CYS A 153 8.93 -1.70 -10.13
N MET A 154 9.04 -1.60 -11.46
CA MET A 154 10.34 -1.58 -12.15
C MET A 154 11.13 -0.30 -11.85
N TYR A 155 10.47 0.86 -11.73
CA TYR A 155 11.15 2.09 -11.30
C TYR A 155 11.65 1.99 -9.86
N LEU A 156 10.85 1.48 -8.93
CA LEU A 156 11.27 1.23 -7.54
C LEU A 156 12.50 0.31 -7.48
N LEU A 157 12.50 -0.74 -8.29
CA LEU A 157 13.63 -1.65 -8.37
C LEU A 157 14.88 -0.97 -8.96
N LYS A 158 14.73 -0.23 -10.06
CA LYS A 158 15.85 0.41 -10.75
C LYS A 158 16.53 1.47 -9.88
N TYR A 159 15.75 2.36 -9.27
CA TYR A 159 16.29 3.53 -8.59
C TYR A 159 16.66 3.27 -7.12
N TRP A 160 15.94 2.38 -6.44
CA TRP A 160 16.16 2.15 -5.00
C TRP A 160 16.40 0.68 -4.62
N ARG A 161 16.43 -0.24 -5.61
CA ARG A 161 16.57 -1.69 -5.37
C ARG A 161 15.43 -2.26 -4.50
N ILE A 162 14.29 -1.62 -4.50
CA ILE A 162 13.11 -2.07 -3.77
C ILE A 162 12.36 -3.07 -4.64
N ILE A 163 12.18 -4.28 -4.11
CA ILE A 163 11.38 -5.32 -4.75
C ILE A 163 9.93 -5.10 -4.34
N CYS A 164 9.11 -4.81 -5.33
CA CYS A 164 7.67 -4.64 -5.20
C CYS A 164 6.96 -5.44 -6.29
N ASN A 165 5.75 -5.88 -6.00
CA ASN A 165 4.88 -6.54 -6.97
C ASN A 165 3.41 -6.30 -6.58
N LYS A 166 2.47 -6.81 -7.36
CA LYS A 166 1.03 -6.63 -7.14
C LYS A 166 0.49 -7.14 -5.81
N TYR A 167 1.22 -8.00 -5.09
CA TYR A 167 0.84 -8.43 -3.74
C TYR A 167 1.17 -7.38 -2.66
N ASN A 168 1.98 -6.38 -3.01
CA ASN A 168 2.28 -5.22 -2.16
C ASN A 168 1.40 -4.01 -2.51
N VAL A 169 0.46 -4.14 -3.44
CA VAL A 169 -0.30 -3.01 -3.98
C VAL A 169 -1.78 -3.19 -3.71
N ILE A 170 -2.33 -2.27 -2.94
CA ILE A 170 -3.77 -2.18 -2.68
C ILE A 170 -4.40 -1.42 -3.84
N ASN A 171 -5.38 -2.04 -4.47
CA ASN A 171 -6.12 -1.48 -5.59
C ASN A 171 -7.58 -1.31 -5.17
N LEU A 172 -7.99 -0.06 -4.95
CA LEU A 172 -9.34 0.30 -4.55
C LEU A 172 -10.11 0.85 -5.74
N ASP A 173 -11.34 0.38 -5.91
CA ASP A 173 -12.22 0.72 -7.02
C ASP A 173 -13.42 1.54 -6.54
N SER A 174 -13.75 2.59 -7.27
CA SER A 174 -14.99 3.35 -7.14
C SER A 174 -15.56 3.71 -8.50
N SER A 175 -15.30 2.87 -9.51
CA SER A 175 -15.81 3.04 -10.86
C SER A 175 -17.33 3.01 -10.89
N THR A 176 -17.90 3.67 -11.88
CA THR A 176 -19.33 3.69 -12.21
C THR A 176 -19.49 3.37 -13.68
N ASN A 177 -20.71 3.26 -14.17
CA ASN A 177 -20.96 3.06 -15.61
C ASN A 177 -20.45 4.22 -16.50
N GLU A 178 -20.20 5.40 -15.90
CA GLU A 178 -19.76 6.59 -16.63
C GLU A 178 -18.25 6.84 -16.51
N LYS A 179 -17.66 6.37 -15.41
CA LYS A 179 -16.29 6.73 -15.05
C LYS A 179 -15.53 5.57 -14.44
N PHE A 180 -14.38 5.24 -15.00
CA PHE A 180 -13.37 4.42 -14.34
C PHE A 180 -12.67 5.26 -13.27
N SER A 181 -12.52 4.73 -12.06
CA SER A 181 -11.87 5.45 -10.97
C SER A 181 -11.27 4.46 -9.96
N ARG A 182 -9.92 4.49 -9.82
CA ARG A 182 -9.18 3.65 -8.88
C ARG A 182 -8.17 4.44 -8.07
N HIS A 183 -7.99 4.04 -6.82
CA HIS A 183 -6.87 4.43 -5.99
C HIS A 183 -5.92 3.24 -5.86
N VAL A 184 -4.66 3.45 -6.19
CA VAL A 184 -3.61 2.43 -6.12
C VAL A 184 -2.61 2.86 -5.06
N ILE A 185 -2.37 2.04 -4.04
CA ILE A 185 -1.50 2.35 -2.91
C ILE A 185 -0.45 1.25 -2.77
N PHE A 186 0.82 1.65 -2.77
CA PHE A 186 1.95 0.73 -2.62
C PHE A 186 2.29 0.61 -1.13
N ASN A 187 1.83 -0.46 -0.51
CA ASN A 187 2.13 -0.78 0.89
C ASN A 187 3.38 -1.66 0.95
N ILE A 188 4.53 -1.02 0.92
CA ILE A 188 5.83 -1.68 1.00
C ILE A 188 6.36 -1.49 2.42
N ARG A 189 6.62 -2.60 3.09
CA ARG A 189 7.06 -2.59 4.48
C ARG A 189 8.32 -1.73 4.66
N GLU A 190 8.32 -0.89 5.68
CA GLU A 190 9.46 -0.03 6.08
C GLU A 190 9.93 0.96 4.99
N VAL A 191 9.15 1.16 3.93
CA VAL A 191 9.46 2.09 2.84
C VAL A 191 8.41 3.19 2.77
N ALA A 192 8.87 4.43 2.70
CA ALA A 192 8.03 5.60 2.49
C ALA A 192 8.76 6.62 1.61
N PHE A 193 8.02 7.46 0.92
CA PHE A 193 8.58 8.68 0.35
C PHE A 193 8.68 9.75 1.43
N ARG A 194 9.68 10.60 1.35
CA ARG A 194 9.90 11.71 2.31
C ARG A 194 8.64 12.56 2.48
N ASN A 195 7.91 12.80 1.40
CA ASN A 195 6.60 13.45 1.38
C ASN A 195 5.92 13.26 0.02
N ASN A 196 4.67 13.71 -0.09
CA ASN A 196 3.88 13.59 -1.31
C ASN A 196 4.40 14.41 -2.51
N TYR A 197 5.25 15.42 -2.30
CA TYR A 197 5.88 16.13 -3.41
C TYR A 197 6.91 15.25 -4.13
N HIS A 198 7.67 14.45 -3.39
CA HIS A 198 8.58 13.48 -4.00
C HIS A 198 7.83 12.38 -4.75
N VAL A 199 6.69 11.92 -4.23
CA VAL A 199 5.78 11.02 -4.97
C VAL A 199 5.31 11.69 -6.26
N GLY A 200 4.81 12.92 -6.17
CA GLY A 200 4.32 13.65 -7.34
C GLY A 200 5.37 13.89 -8.42
N ARG A 201 6.63 14.15 -8.03
CA ARG A 201 7.74 14.29 -8.98
C ARG A 201 8.03 12.96 -9.68
N LEU A 202 8.11 11.86 -8.94
CA LEU A 202 8.29 10.52 -9.53
C LEU A 202 7.17 10.21 -10.50
N VAL A 203 5.92 10.35 -10.09
CA VAL A 203 4.75 10.05 -10.92
C VAL A 203 4.76 10.89 -12.21
N LYS A 204 5.02 12.19 -12.10
CA LYS A 204 5.12 13.07 -13.27
C LYS A 204 6.26 12.66 -14.20
N SER A 205 7.42 12.29 -13.65
CA SER A 205 8.56 11.83 -14.44
C SER A 205 8.21 10.56 -15.22
N ILE A 206 7.59 9.55 -14.56
CA ILE A 206 7.17 8.31 -15.21
C ILE A 206 6.11 8.60 -16.29
N CYS A 207 5.14 9.47 -16.01
CA CYS A 207 4.14 9.87 -17.00
C CYS A 207 4.78 10.53 -18.22
N MET A 208 5.78 11.38 -18.03
CA MET A 208 6.52 12.00 -19.14
C MET A 208 7.33 10.97 -19.93
N ASP A 209 8.01 10.05 -19.26
CA ASP A 209 8.78 9.00 -19.90
C ASP A 209 7.88 8.12 -20.80
N ILE A 210 6.69 7.75 -20.32
CA ILE A 210 5.69 6.99 -21.12
C ILE A 210 5.26 7.80 -22.34
N LEU A 211 4.85 9.07 -22.17
CA LEU A 211 4.40 9.92 -23.27
C LEU A 211 5.50 10.16 -24.31
N ASP A 212 6.73 10.41 -23.88
CA ASP A 212 7.88 10.61 -24.78
C ASP A 212 8.23 9.32 -25.52
N TYR A 213 8.17 8.17 -24.86
CA TYR A 213 8.41 6.87 -25.48
C TYR A 213 7.34 6.54 -26.53
N VAL A 214 6.06 6.71 -26.20
CA VAL A 214 4.94 6.47 -27.11
C VAL A 214 4.96 7.45 -28.30
N SER A 215 5.29 8.74 -28.09
CA SER A 215 5.37 9.72 -29.18
C SER A 215 6.63 9.58 -30.05
N SER A 216 7.43 8.55 -29.85
CA SER A 216 8.69 8.30 -30.61
C SER A 216 9.79 9.34 -30.42
N LYS A 217 9.66 10.21 -29.42
CA LYS A 217 10.73 11.16 -29.05
C LYS A 217 11.92 10.44 -28.44
N ARG A 218 11.69 9.31 -27.76
CA ARG A 218 12.73 8.41 -27.23
C ARG A 218 12.58 7.01 -27.85
N LYS A 219 13.60 6.56 -28.57
CA LYS A 219 13.59 5.23 -29.20
C LYS A 219 13.98 4.08 -28.26
N GLN A 220 14.69 4.39 -27.17
CA GLN A 220 15.14 3.41 -26.18
C GLN A 220 14.87 3.93 -24.77
N HIS A 221 14.34 3.06 -23.93
CA HIS A 221 14.14 3.33 -22.50
C HIS A 221 14.27 2.01 -21.73
N ASP A 222 15.14 1.95 -20.75
CA ASP A 222 15.54 0.70 -20.06
C ASP A 222 14.38 -0.07 -19.43
N ILE A 223 13.31 0.63 -19.03
CA ILE A 223 12.14 0.01 -18.44
C ILE A 223 11.03 -0.19 -19.48
N LEU A 224 10.70 0.86 -20.23
CA LEU A 224 9.53 0.85 -21.11
C LEU A 224 9.67 -0.08 -22.30
N THR A 225 10.89 -0.39 -22.72
CA THR A 225 11.17 -1.43 -23.74
C THR A 225 10.77 -2.84 -23.32
N CYS A 226 10.52 -3.08 -22.03
CA CYS A 226 10.02 -4.36 -21.52
C CYS A 226 8.51 -4.56 -21.74
N PHE A 227 7.80 -3.53 -22.18
CA PHE A 227 6.36 -3.54 -22.42
C PHE A 227 6.06 -3.44 -23.91
N ASP A 228 4.98 -4.07 -24.34
CA ASP A 228 4.47 -3.88 -25.69
C ASP A 228 4.07 -2.41 -25.88
N ARG A 229 4.43 -1.86 -27.04
CA ARG A 229 4.10 -0.47 -27.38
C ARG A 229 2.60 -0.22 -27.38
N MET A 230 1.79 -1.15 -27.88
CA MET A 230 0.33 -1.04 -27.85
C MET A 230 -0.22 -0.98 -26.43
N GLN A 231 0.39 -1.73 -25.49
CA GLN A 231 0.03 -1.66 -24.08
C GLN A 231 0.29 -0.27 -23.50
N LEU A 232 1.42 0.36 -23.84
CA LEU A 232 1.77 1.70 -23.40
C LEU A 232 0.88 2.78 -24.04
N GLU A 233 0.55 2.64 -25.32
CA GLU A 233 -0.41 3.50 -26.02
C GLU A 233 -1.79 3.42 -25.41
N GLY A 234 -2.22 2.23 -24.97
CA GLY A 234 -3.46 2.00 -24.25
C GLY A 234 -3.57 2.69 -22.88
N LEU A 235 -2.47 3.21 -22.31
CA LEU A 235 -2.52 4.01 -21.07
C LEU A 235 -2.96 5.46 -21.32
N ILE A 236 -3.05 5.90 -22.59
CA ILE A 236 -3.40 7.25 -22.99
C ILE A 236 -4.89 7.29 -23.29
N VAL A 237 -5.61 8.14 -22.58
CA VAL A 237 -7.07 8.28 -22.68
C VAL A 237 -7.47 9.63 -23.30
N GLU A 238 -8.59 9.64 -23.98
CA GLU A 238 -9.23 10.85 -24.48
C GLU A 238 -9.93 11.62 -23.36
N THR A 239 -9.78 12.91 -23.36
CA THR A 239 -10.53 13.83 -22.49
C THR A 239 -11.09 14.98 -23.30
N LYS A 240 -12.03 15.75 -22.73
CA LYS A 240 -12.54 16.98 -23.35
C LYS A 240 -11.46 18.00 -23.69
N LYS A 241 -10.26 17.89 -23.10
CA LYS A 241 -9.10 18.79 -23.30
C LYS A 241 -8.00 18.18 -24.17
N GLY A 242 -8.21 16.97 -24.71
CA GLY A 242 -7.24 16.22 -25.49
C GLY A 242 -6.72 14.97 -24.77
N LYS A 243 -5.72 14.34 -25.35
CA LYS A 243 -5.12 13.09 -24.84
C LYS A 243 -4.26 13.30 -23.62
N ARG A 244 -4.40 12.42 -22.62
CA ARG A 244 -3.52 12.37 -21.45
C ARG A 244 -3.37 10.93 -20.95
N LEU A 245 -2.38 10.66 -20.13
CA LEU A 245 -2.37 9.44 -19.32
C LEU A 245 -3.54 9.48 -18.32
N PHE A 246 -4.12 8.33 -18.01
CA PHE A 246 -5.26 8.22 -17.09
C PHE A 246 -4.90 8.43 -15.61
N VAL A 247 -3.66 8.86 -15.32
CA VAL A 247 -3.17 9.23 -13.99
C VAL A 247 -3.52 10.68 -13.67
N ASP A 248 -4.20 10.93 -12.54
CA ASP A 248 -4.38 12.29 -12.03
C ASP A 248 -3.17 12.76 -11.22
N THR A 249 -2.37 13.63 -11.82
CA THR A 249 -1.17 14.18 -11.16
C THR A 249 -1.48 15.38 -10.24
N ALA A 250 -2.74 15.86 -10.19
CA ALA A 250 -3.13 16.98 -9.34
C ALA A 250 -3.35 16.61 -7.86
N VAL A 251 -3.21 15.31 -7.52
CA VAL A 251 -3.40 14.83 -6.15
C VAL A 251 -2.19 15.05 -5.24
N TYR A 252 -1.04 15.47 -5.78
CA TYR A 252 0.19 15.67 -5.03
C TYR A 252 0.37 17.13 -4.60
N THR A 253 -0.52 17.59 -3.73
CA THR A 253 -0.56 18.98 -3.25
C THR A 253 -0.50 19.03 -1.72
N LYS A 254 -0.23 20.23 -1.18
CA LYS A 254 -0.19 20.50 0.26
C LYS A 254 -1.45 20.03 0.97
N ASN A 255 -1.29 19.25 2.04
CA ASN A 255 -2.37 18.78 2.90
C ASN A 255 -3.53 18.20 2.09
N ARG A 256 -3.20 17.30 1.15
CA ARG A 256 -4.16 16.70 0.25
C ARG A 256 -5.18 15.86 1.01
N HIS A 257 -6.47 16.07 0.73
CA HIS A 257 -7.53 15.18 1.15
C HIS A 257 -7.60 13.99 0.19
N PHE A 258 -7.38 12.79 0.68
CA PHE A 258 -7.43 11.56 -0.11
C PHE A 258 -8.49 10.63 0.48
N ARG A 259 -9.40 10.15 -0.36
CA ARG A 259 -10.57 9.38 0.07
C ARG A 259 -10.12 8.04 0.65
N ILE A 260 -10.65 7.67 1.83
CA ILE A 260 -10.30 6.44 2.52
C ILE A 260 -11.17 5.26 2.07
N TYR A 261 -10.73 4.05 2.40
CA TYR A 261 -11.44 2.81 2.14
C TYR A 261 -12.90 2.85 2.64
N LYS A 262 -13.82 2.28 1.87
CA LYS A 262 -15.30 2.30 2.07
C LYS A 262 -15.96 3.68 2.04
N SER A 263 -15.23 4.75 1.75
CA SER A 263 -15.80 6.10 1.66
C SER A 263 -16.40 6.38 0.28
N THR A 264 -17.46 7.17 0.27
CA THR A 264 -18.07 7.73 -0.96
C THR A 264 -17.79 9.21 -1.09
N LYS A 265 -18.08 9.80 -2.25
CA LYS A 265 -18.12 11.24 -2.43
C LYS A 265 -19.51 11.76 -2.03
N TRP A 266 -19.56 12.96 -1.43
CA TRP A 266 -20.83 13.58 -1.07
C TRP A 266 -21.82 13.59 -2.25
N GLY A 267 -23.05 13.12 -1.99
CA GLY A 267 -24.10 13.01 -3.01
C GLY A 267 -23.86 11.93 -4.08
N LYS A 268 -22.88 11.03 -3.91
CA LYS A 268 -22.62 9.89 -4.80
C LYS A 268 -22.77 8.58 -4.03
N GLN A 269 -23.05 7.51 -4.75
CA GLN A 269 -23.17 6.14 -4.19
C GLN A 269 -22.03 5.24 -4.65
N SER A 270 -20.86 5.79 -4.96
CA SER A 270 -19.68 5.03 -5.41
C SER A 270 -18.69 4.90 -4.25
N ASN A 271 -18.86 3.86 -3.45
CA ASN A 271 -17.93 3.54 -2.36
C ASN A 271 -16.59 3.06 -2.91
N LEU A 272 -15.52 3.44 -2.23
CA LEU A 272 -14.16 3.01 -2.57
C LEU A 272 -13.92 1.64 -1.92
N VAL A 273 -13.96 0.57 -2.68
CA VAL A 273 -13.85 -0.83 -2.22
C VAL A 273 -12.65 -1.53 -2.86
N ILE A 274 -12.24 -2.66 -2.31
CA ILE A 274 -11.22 -3.50 -2.96
C ILE A 274 -11.71 -3.91 -4.34
N SER A 275 -10.86 -3.74 -5.36
CA SER A 275 -11.18 -4.16 -6.71
C SER A 275 -11.12 -5.68 -6.85
N ASN A 276 -11.94 -6.24 -7.73
CA ASN A 276 -12.03 -7.69 -7.94
C ASN A 276 -10.71 -8.32 -8.42
N ASP A 277 -9.87 -7.55 -9.08
CA ASP A 277 -8.55 -7.95 -9.58
C ASP A 277 -7.40 -7.64 -8.63
N CYS A 278 -7.68 -7.08 -7.45
CA CYS A 278 -6.70 -6.80 -6.41
C CYS A 278 -6.08 -8.10 -5.87
N LYS A 279 -4.76 -8.13 -5.83
CA LYS A 279 -3.99 -9.29 -5.32
C LYS A 279 -3.27 -9.00 -4.01
N TYR A 280 -3.56 -7.88 -3.40
CA TYR A 280 -3.00 -7.50 -2.12
C TYR A 280 -3.39 -8.51 -1.03
N ILE A 281 -2.45 -8.85 -0.19
CA ILE A 281 -2.67 -9.70 0.98
C ILE A 281 -2.51 -8.80 2.21
N PRO A 282 -3.56 -8.54 2.98
CA PRO A 282 -3.50 -7.73 4.19
C PRO A 282 -2.47 -8.26 5.18
N SER A 283 -1.85 -7.36 5.95
CA SER A 283 -1.00 -7.75 7.06
C SER A 283 -1.86 -8.46 8.12
N ASN A 284 -1.40 -9.62 8.63
CA ASN A 284 -2.11 -10.36 9.67
C ASN A 284 -2.04 -9.70 11.07
N ALA A 285 -1.59 -8.44 11.14
CA ALA A 285 -1.44 -7.71 12.39
C ALA A 285 -2.77 -7.52 13.15
N TYR A 286 -3.88 -7.59 12.42
CA TYR A 286 -5.23 -7.45 12.98
C TYR A 286 -6.04 -8.70 12.64
N ASN A 287 -6.80 -9.22 13.62
CA ASN A 287 -7.72 -10.34 13.41
C ASN A 287 -8.94 -9.96 12.53
N ASP A 288 -9.00 -8.72 12.07
CA ASP A 288 -10.03 -8.16 11.21
C ASP A 288 -9.41 -7.73 9.86
N ASN A 289 -9.77 -8.43 8.79
CA ASN A 289 -9.30 -8.13 7.44
C ASN A 289 -9.70 -6.73 6.96
N GLU A 290 -10.88 -6.25 7.34
CA GLU A 290 -11.38 -4.94 6.93
C GLU A 290 -10.60 -3.80 7.61
N LEU A 291 -10.32 -3.93 8.90
CA LEU A 291 -9.45 -3.03 9.63
C LEU A 291 -8.04 -3.04 9.05
N SER A 292 -7.50 -4.22 8.74
CA SER A 292 -6.17 -4.35 8.12
C SER A 292 -6.12 -3.62 6.78
N ILE A 293 -7.11 -3.82 5.90
CA ILE A 293 -7.20 -3.12 4.61
C ILE A 293 -7.30 -1.61 4.80
N PHE A 294 -8.11 -1.16 5.75
CA PHE A 294 -8.25 0.25 6.05
C PHE A 294 -6.91 0.87 6.47
N ILE A 295 -6.23 0.28 7.44
CA ILE A 295 -4.95 0.79 7.96
C ILE A 295 -3.87 0.74 6.88
N ASP A 296 -3.77 -0.37 6.16
CA ASP A 296 -2.78 -0.57 5.10
C ASP A 296 -3.01 0.38 3.91
N SER A 297 -4.25 0.82 3.67
CA SER A 297 -4.60 1.77 2.61
C SER A 297 -4.42 3.24 2.97
N LEU A 298 -4.12 3.57 4.23
CA LEU A 298 -3.80 4.95 4.62
C LEU A 298 -2.45 5.37 4.04
N ILE A 299 -2.40 6.54 3.42
CA ILE A 299 -1.21 7.02 2.72
C ILE A 299 -0.15 7.52 3.70
N SER A 300 -0.55 8.18 4.78
CA SER A 300 0.35 8.87 5.71
C SER A 300 0.55 8.16 7.04
N TYR A 301 -0.05 6.99 7.24
CA TYR A 301 0.07 6.22 8.47
C TYR A 301 1.11 5.11 8.36
N PHE A 302 1.94 4.99 9.38
CA PHE A 302 2.91 3.91 9.57
C PHE A 302 2.89 3.51 11.06
N ASP A 303 2.94 2.21 11.38
CA ASP A 303 2.93 1.74 12.77
C ASP A 303 4.09 2.31 13.60
N THR A 304 5.23 2.55 12.95
CA THR A 304 6.37 3.24 13.54
C THR A 304 7.10 4.06 12.48
N LYS A 305 7.64 5.20 12.88
CA LYS A 305 8.56 6.00 12.04
C LYS A 305 10.00 5.53 12.14
N LYS A 306 10.33 4.73 13.16
CA LYS A 306 11.67 4.17 13.32
C LYS A 306 11.97 3.15 12.24
N GLY A 307 13.13 3.29 11.60
CA GLY A 307 13.57 2.36 10.57
C GLY A 307 12.96 2.58 9.18
N LEU A 308 12.07 3.58 8.98
CA LEU A 308 11.55 3.88 7.65
C LEU A 308 12.68 4.31 6.69
N ILE A 309 12.74 3.62 5.55
CA ILE A 309 13.57 4.00 4.42
C ILE A 309 12.85 5.12 3.66
N LEU A 310 13.38 6.34 3.75
CA LEU A 310 12.79 7.49 3.09
C LEU A 310 13.34 7.67 1.68
N LEU A 311 12.45 7.55 0.70
CA LEU A 311 12.76 7.73 -0.71
C LEU A 311 12.58 9.21 -1.10
N GLU A 312 13.49 9.68 -1.94
CA GLU A 312 13.44 11.00 -2.54
C GLU A 312 13.58 10.88 -4.05
N TRP A 313 12.78 11.65 -4.79
CA TRP A 313 12.92 11.77 -6.23
C TRP A 313 13.40 13.18 -6.60
N SER A 314 14.46 13.25 -7.38
CA SER A 314 14.94 14.47 -8.02
C SER A 314 15.19 14.20 -9.50
N GLU A 315 15.14 15.21 -10.33
CA GLU A 315 15.39 15.10 -11.78
C GLU A 315 16.80 14.58 -12.10
N ASN A 316 17.72 14.72 -11.15
CA ASN A 316 19.09 14.21 -11.22
C ASN A 316 19.28 12.88 -10.46
N CYS A 317 18.20 12.17 -10.15
CA CYS A 317 18.31 10.85 -9.54
C CYS A 317 19.04 9.90 -10.47
N VAL A 318 20.34 9.69 -10.22
CA VAL A 318 21.11 8.61 -10.84
C VAL A 318 20.69 7.31 -10.15
N PRO A 319 20.50 6.21 -10.91
CA PRO A 319 20.23 4.91 -10.30
C PRO A 319 21.28 4.62 -9.25
N ASN A 320 20.87 4.51 -8.00
CA ASN A 320 21.80 4.48 -6.88
C ASN A 320 22.41 3.08 -6.76
N THR A 321 23.59 2.91 -7.30
CA THR A 321 24.39 1.70 -7.18
C THR A 321 24.99 1.52 -5.78
N ASN A 322 24.99 2.55 -4.92
CA ASN A 322 25.76 2.59 -3.67
C ASN A 322 24.94 2.81 -2.37
N CYS A 323 23.65 3.16 -2.42
CA CYS A 323 22.86 3.45 -1.21
C CYS A 323 22.77 2.30 -0.19
N PHE A 324 23.00 1.07 -0.61
CA PHE A 324 22.88 -0.09 0.27
C PHE A 324 24.19 -0.47 0.97
N LYS A 325 25.34 -0.11 0.41
CA LYS A 325 26.63 -0.51 1.04
C LYS A 325 26.89 0.24 2.34
N ASP A 326 26.53 1.52 2.42
CA ASP A 326 26.87 2.36 3.59
C ASP A 326 25.82 2.28 4.71
N ARG A 327 24.56 1.89 4.43
CA ARG A 327 23.52 1.74 5.45
C ARG A 327 23.41 0.35 6.06
N VAL A 328 23.86 -0.69 5.35
CA VAL A 328 23.96 -2.05 5.91
C VAL A 328 25.01 -2.10 7.05
N GLN A 329 25.97 -1.18 7.05
CA GLN A 329 26.95 -1.07 8.15
C GLN A 329 26.48 -0.24 9.35
N GLN A 330 25.43 0.58 9.22
CA GLN A 330 24.91 1.40 10.34
C GLN A 330 23.61 0.92 10.97
N CYS A 331 22.90 0.00 10.34
CA CYS A 331 21.76 -0.67 10.97
C CYS A 331 22.22 -2.01 11.55
N SER A 332 22.93 -1.94 12.68
CA SER A 332 23.10 -3.08 13.58
C SER A 332 21.77 -3.32 14.33
N TYR A 333 20.72 -3.62 13.59
CA TYR A 333 19.57 -4.27 14.18
C TYR A 333 19.81 -5.77 14.13
N GLN A 334 19.68 -6.39 15.28
CA GLN A 334 19.49 -7.83 15.40
C GLN A 334 18.25 -8.20 14.56
N GLU A 335 18.44 -8.24 13.22
CA GLU A 335 17.60 -9.10 12.41
C GLU A 335 17.93 -10.52 12.90
N SER A 336 16.96 -11.20 13.44
CA SER A 336 16.97 -12.64 13.59
C SER A 336 16.90 -13.31 12.21
N GLY A 337 17.76 -12.90 11.30
CA GLY A 337 18.17 -13.60 10.11
C GLY A 337 19.28 -14.56 10.56
N SER A 338 18.90 -15.69 11.11
CA SER A 338 19.79 -16.81 11.31
C SER A 338 20.36 -17.21 9.96
N ALA A 339 21.64 -17.61 9.91
CA ALA A 339 22.20 -18.30 8.76
C ALA A 339 21.47 -19.65 8.49
N CYS A 340 20.57 -20.03 9.38
CA CYS A 340 19.75 -21.24 9.35
C CYS A 340 18.27 -20.88 9.51
N SER A 341 17.40 -21.60 8.83
CA SER A 341 15.96 -21.53 9.01
C SER A 341 15.50 -22.39 10.19
N ASN A 342 14.20 -22.36 10.49
CA ASN A 342 13.60 -23.34 11.42
C ASN A 342 13.44 -24.73 10.77
N PHE A 343 13.97 -24.96 9.57
CA PHE A 343 13.88 -26.19 8.80
C PHE A 343 15.30 -26.76 8.49
N PRO A 344 15.96 -27.43 9.43
CA PRO A 344 17.37 -27.85 9.31
C PRO A 344 17.67 -28.74 8.10
N MET A 345 16.74 -29.65 7.75
CA MET A 345 16.93 -30.52 6.58
C MET A 345 16.83 -29.75 5.27
N LEU A 346 15.98 -28.74 5.21
CA LEU A 346 15.88 -27.85 4.06
C LEU A 346 17.14 -26.99 3.92
N ASP A 347 17.67 -26.47 5.03
CA ASP A 347 18.95 -25.75 5.05
C ASP A 347 20.11 -26.62 4.55
N LYS A 348 20.16 -27.87 5.00
CA LYS A 348 21.14 -28.87 4.54
C LYS A 348 20.99 -29.16 3.05
N TYR A 349 19.76 -29.33 2.58
CA TYR A 349 19.46 -29.53 1.15
C TYR A 349 19.92 -28.37 0.31
N VAL A 350 19.57 -27.12 0.71
CA VAL A 350 19.97 -25.91 -0.01
C VAL A 350 21.49 -25.73 0.02
N ASN A 351 22.17 -25.97 1.15
CA ASN A 351 23.63 -25.90 1.22
C ASN A 351 24.30 -26.90 0.27
N ASN A 352 23.76 -28.13 0.16
CA ASN A 352 24.27 -29.10 -0.82
C ASN A 352 24.06 -28.63 -2.26
N LEU A 353 22.90 -28.02 -2.56
CA LEU A 353 22.54 -27.52 -3.88
C LEU A 353 23.47 -26.39 -4.34
N ILE A 354 23.94 -25.55 -3.43
CA ILE A 354 24.78 -24.39 -3.71
C ILE A 354 26.28 -24.62 -3.50
N SER A 355 26.69 -25.83 -3.17
CA SER A 355 28.12 -26.17 -2.95
C SER A 355 28.99 -25.77 -4.16
N PRO A 356 30.17 -25.13 -3.98
CA PRO A 356 30.88 -24.84 -2.72
C PRO A 356 30.46 -23.52 -2.03
N GLY A 357 29.40 -22.84 -2.47
CA GLY A 357 28.87 -21.65 -1.82
C GLY A 357 28.19 -21.99 -0.47
N LYS A 358 27.68 -20.97 0.20
CA LYS A 358 27.02 -21.09 1.50
C LYS A 358 25.76 -20.23 1.53
N ILE A 359 24.81 -20.58 2.39
CA ILE A 359 23.69 -19.72 2.77
C ILE A 359 24.26 -18.52 3.54
N ARG A 360 23.96 -17.32 3.08
CA ARG A 360 24.31 -16.07 3.76
C ARG A 360 23.24 -15.68 4.78
N VAL A 361 21.98 -15.70 4.33
CA VAL A 361 20.81 -15.34 5.13
C VAL A 361 19.63 -16.18 4.63
N CYS A 362 18.80 -16.64 5.54
CA CYS A 362 17.49 -17.19 5.26
C CYS A 362 16.41 -16.24 5.81
N LYS A 363 15.43 -15.91 4.99
CA LYS A 363 14.26 -15.09 5.36
C LYS A 363 12.99 -15.91 5.18
N TYR A 364 12.21 -16.04 6.24
CA TYR A 364 10.91 -16.69 6.20
C TYR A 364 9.78 -15.67 6.09
N TYR A 365 8.92 -15.86 5.10
CA TYR A 365 7.71 -15.06 4.87
C TYR A 365 6.51 -15.91 5.26
N GLU A 366 6.08 -15.78 6.47
CA GLU A 366 5.09 -16.67 7.11
C GLU A 366 3.73 -16.65 6.38
N SER A 367 3.22 -15.48 6.03
CA SER A 367 1.95 -15.33 5.32
C SER A 367 1.93 -16.00 3.94
N ALA A 368 3.08 -16.00 3.26
CA ALA A 368 3.24 -16.62 1.95
C ALA A 368 3.73 -18.08 2.03
N LYS A 369 4.15 -18.55 3.22
CA LYS A 369 4.83 -19.83 3.43
C LYS A 369 6.04 -19.99 2.48
N ILE A 370 6.87 -18.92 2.38
CA ILE A 370 8.02 -18.85 1.49
C ILE A 370 9.29 -18.63 2.29
N LEU A 371 10.33 -19.41 1.99
CA LEU A 371 11.70 -19.19 2.44
C LEU A 371 12.53 -18.64 1.29
N VAL A 372 13.31 -17.60 1.55
CA VAL A 372 14.25 -16.99 0.61
C VAL A 372 15.66 -17.18 1.14
N TYR A 373 16.46 -17.95 0.44
CA TYR A 373 17.86 -18.21 0.74
C TYR A 373 18.75 -17.29 -0.10
N GLU A 374 19.39 -16.33 0.53
CA GLU A 374 20.45 -15.55 -0.08
C GLU A 374 21.76 -16.31 0.00
N THR A 375 22.47 -16.44 -1.14
CA THR A 375 23.70 -17.24 -1.20
C THR A 375 24.93 -16.37 -1.26
N VAL A 376 26.07 -16.90 -0.82
CA VAL A 376 27.39 -16.32 -1.01
C VAL A 376 28.33 -17.38 -1.60
N GLY A 377 29.14 -16.98 -2.57
CA GLY A 377 30.07 -17.90 -3.25
C GLY A 377 29.43 -18.81 -4.30
N TYR A 378 28.11 -18.77 -4.50
CA TYR A 378 27.41 -19.50 -5.55
C TYR A 378 26.84 -18.52 -6.58
N ARG A 379 27.32 -18.61 -7.81
CA ARG A 379 27.04 -17.64 -8.89
C ARG A 379 26.45 -18.25 -10.15
N TYR A 380 26.26 -19.57 -10.19
CA TYR A 380 25.68 -20.22 -11.35
C TYR A 380 24.21 -19.80 -11.51
N CYS A 381 23.91 -19.25 -12.68
CA CYS A 381 22.58 -18.76 -13.00
C CYS A 381 21.94 -19.62 -14.08
N GLU A 382 20.80 -20.23 -13.76
CA GLU A 382 20.05 -21.08 -14.69
C GLU A 382 19.51 -20.29 -15.90
N ASN A 383 19.35 -18.96 -15.80
CA ASN A 383 18.93 -18.12 -16.92
C ASN A 383 19.95 -18.07 -18.04
N ILE A 384 21.21 -17.83 -17.69
CA ILE A 384 22.29 -17.67 -18.66
C ILE A 384 23.15 -18.93 -18.84
N GLY A 385 22.84 -19.99 -18.10
CA GLY A 385 23.56 -21.28 -18.19
C GLY A 385 25.04 -21.27 -17.75
N ARG A 386 25.47 -20.20 -17.04
CA ARG A 386 26.85 -20.04 -16.55
C ARG A 386 26.91 -19.20 -15.27
N CYS A 387 28.10 -19.11 -14.68
CA CYS A 387 28.31 -18.24 -13.52
C CYS A 387 28.39 -16.76 -13.92
N HIS A 388 27.77 -15.91 -13.10
CA HIS A 388 28.00 -14.45 -13.17
C HIS A 388 29.37 -14.08 -12.63
N LYS A 389 29.93 -12.98 -13.11
CA LYS A 389 31.26 -12.49 -12.66
C LYS A 389 31.22 -12.00 -11.19
N SER A 390 30.15 -11.32 -10.79
CA SER A 390 30.03 -10.67 -9.46
C SER A 390 28.75 -11.02 -8.71
N ASN A 391 27.63 -11.25 -9.39
CA ASN A 391 26.33 -11.40 -8.76
C ASN A 391 26.08 -12.84 -8.29
N ASN A 392 25.55 -12.98 -7.07
CA ASN A 392 25.06 -14.23 -6.54
C ASN A 392 23.60 -14.48 -6.96
N VAL A 393 23.12 -15.68 -6.76
CA VAL A 393 21.72 -16.05 -6.99
C VAL A 393 20.96 -16.23 -5.67
N LEU A 394 19.64 -16.29 -5.77
CA LEU A 394 18.72 -16.60 -4.67
C LEU A 394 18.06 -17.95 -4.93
N TRP A 395 17.79 -18.68 -3.88
CA TRP A 395 16.91 -19.85 -3.93
C TRP A 395 15.64 -19.57 -3.13
N ILE A 396 14.50 -19.86 -3.72
CA ILE A 396 13.19 -19.59 -3.13
C ILE A 396 12.46 -20.91 -2.98
N VAL A 397 12.07 -21.21 -1.75
CA VAL A 397 11.31 -22.41 -1.41
C VAL A 397 9.88 -21.99 -1.08
N ASN A 398 8.94 -22.60 -1.76
CA ASN A 398 7.53 -22.50 -1.44
C ASN A 398 7.11 -23.73 -0.65
N LEU A 399 6.90 -23.57 0.65
CA LEU A 399 6.53 -24.66 1.56
C LEU A 399 5.13 -25.21 1.26
N LYS A 400 4.22 -24.35 0.81
CA LYS A 400 2.85 -24.76 0.48
C LYS A 400 2.80 -25.72 -0.71
N ASN A 401 3.62 -25.43 -1.73
CA ASN A 401 3.66 -26.24 -2.95
C ASN A 401 4.82 -27.23 -2.96
N LYS A 402 5.63 -27.26 -1.88
CA LYS A 402 6.80 -28.13 -1.73
C LYS A 402 7.78 -28.02 -2.90
N THR A 403 8.00 -26.79 -3.40
CA THR A 403 8.83 -26.51 -4.57
C THR A 403 9.95 -25.54 -4.29
N ILE A 404 11.05 -25.68 -5.03
CA ILE A 404 12.21 -24.79 -4.99
C ILE A 404 12.53 -24.28 -6.39
N TYR A 405 12.90 -23.01 -6.50
CA TYR A 405 13.33 -22.39 -7.76
C TYR A 405 14.36 -21.29 -7.54
N GLN A 406 15.15 -21.02 -8.59
CA GLN A 406 16.19 -20.00 -8.57
C GLN A 406 15.67 -18.65 -9.07
N LYS A 407 16.16 -17.59 -8.43
CA LYS A 407 16.16 -16.22 -8.94
C LYS A 407 17.56 -15.65 -8.96
N CYS A 408 17.77 -14.54 -9.64
CA CYS A 408 19.08 -13.94 -9.82
C CYS A 408 19.10 -12.47 -9.39
N HIS A 409 20.21 -12.05 -8.79
CA HIS A 409 20.45 -10.64 -8.44
C HIS A 409 20.97 -9.80 -9.60
N ASP A 410 21.36 -10.44 -10.71
CA ASP A 410 21.90 -9.74 -11.85
C ASP A 410 20.81 -8.94 -12.57
N PRO A 411 21.04 -7.65 -12.88
CA PRO A 411 20.06 -6.83 -13.60
C PRO A 411 19.64 -7.41 -14.96
N ASP A 412 20.58 -8.05 -15.68
CA ASP A 412 20.31 -8.67 -16.98
C ASP A 412 19.41 -9.92 -16.87
N CYS A 413 19.27 -10.45 -15.64
CA CYS A 413 18.40 -11.58 -15.32
C CYS A 413 17.10 -11.13 -14.63
N PHE A 414 16.75 -9.87 -14.76
CA PHE A 414 15.54 -9.32 -14.14
C PHE A 414 14.29 -10.10 -14.57
N GLY A 415 13.41 -10.41 -13.58
CA GLY A 415 12.18 -11.17 -13.83
C GLY A 415 12.37 -12.68 -13.99
N PHE A 416 13.62 -13.15 -14.14
CA PHE A 416 13.88 -14.58 -14.26
C PHE A 416 13.42 -15.36 -13.03
N LYS A 417 12.78 -16.47 -13.31
CA LYS A 417 12.40 -17.52 -12.36
C LYS A 417 12.66 -18.85 -13.04
N SER A 418 13.53 -19.67 -12.45
CA SER A 418 13.76 -21.01 -13.01
C SER A 418 12.50 -21.89 -12.90
N GLN A 419 12.48 -22.98 -13.65
CA GLN A 419 11.42 -23.99 -13.50
C GLN A 419 11.39 -24.49 -12.05
N PRO A 420 10.22 -24.45 -11.36
CA PRO A 420 10.10 -24.98 -10.03
C PRO A 420 10.40 -26.50 -10.02
N LYS A 421 11.28 -26.92 -9.14
CA LYS A 421 11.61 -28.32 -8.89
C LYS A 421 10.89 -28.76 -7.62
N GLN A 422 10.39 -29.99 -7.60
CA GLN A 422 9.82 -30.58 -6.37
C GLN A 422 10.94 -30.80 -5.36
N LEU A 423 10.67 -30.53 -4.10
CA LEU A 423 11.57 -30.88 -3.01
C LEU A 423 11.60 -32.43 -2.87
N PRO A 424 12.76 -33.03 -2.53
CA PRO A 424 12.83 -34.45 -2.19
C PRO A 424 11.89 -34.78 -1.02
N GLU A 425 11.33 -35.97 -1.04
CA GLU A 425 10.39 -36.44 -0.04
C GLU A 425 10.96 -36.38 1.39
N GLU A 426 12.21 -36.75 1.53
CA GLU A 426 12.97 -36.69 2.78
C GLU A 426 13.10 -35.30 3.39
N VAL A 427 12.99 -34.25 2.56
CA VAL A 427 13.11 -32.85 2.98
C VAL A 427 11.75 -32.27 3.39
N TYR A 428 10.68 -32.64 2.71
CA TYR A 428 9.38 -32.06 3.02
C TYR A 428 8.57 -32.84 4.09
N PHE A 429 8.89 -34.05 4.40
CA PHE A 429 8.27 -34.78 5.53
C PHE A 429 8.42 -33.99 6.84
N GLN A 430 9.61 -33.43 7.09
CA GLN A 430 9.83 -32.59 8.28
C GLN A 430 9.05 -31.26 8.26
N ILE A 431 8.76 -30.72 7.07
CA ILE A 431 7.97 -29.48 6.94
C ILE A 431 6.54 -29.71 7.46
N ASP A 432 5.98 -30.90 7.23
CA ASP A 432 4.64 -31.27 7.69
C ASP A 432 4.61 -31.54 9.21
N GLU A 433 5.63 -32.21 9.78
CA GLU A 433 5.74 -32.50 11.22
C GLU A 433 5.99 -31.25 12.07
N GLU A 434 6.84 -30.34 11.62
CA GLU A 434 7.11 -29.06 12.32
C GLU A 434 5.97 -28.06 12.21
N GLY A 435 5.19 -28.09 11.10
CA GLY A 435 3.97 -27.29 10.94
C GLY A 435 2.89 -27.63 11.96
N ASP A 436 2.74 -28.91 12.30
CA ASP A 436 1.76 -29.39 13.29
C ASP A 436 2.22 -29.15 14.73
N THR A 437 3.52 -29.18 14.99
CA THR A 437 4.08 -28.90 16.34
C THR A 437 3.96 -27.41 16.69
N PHE A 438 4.05 -26.51 15.71
CA PHE A 438 3.89 -25.08 15.95
C PHE A 438 2.43 -24.70 16.22
N LEU A 439 1.46 -25.41 15.62
CA LEU A 439 0.04 -25.23 15.92
C LEU A 439 -0.32 -25.78 17.32
N SER A 440 0.34 -26.83 17.78
CA SER A 440 0.10 -27.41 19.11
C SER A 440 0.74 -26.60 20.24
N SER A 441 1.87 -25.94 20.03
CA SER A 441 2.51 -25.08 21.03
C SER A 441 1.78 -23.72 21.21
N ALA A 442 1.17 -23.19 20.15
CA ALA A 442 0.36 -21.97 20.23
C ALA A 442 -0.98 -22.17 20.96
N ILE A 443 -1.46 -23.41 21.08
CA ILE A 443 -2.71 -23.75 21.79
C ILE A 443 -2.47 -23.99 23.30
N THR A 444 -1.23 -24.24 23.72
CA THR A 444 -0.89 -24.55 25.12
C THR A 444 -0.48 -23.34 25.95
N GLU A 445 -0.26 -22.17 25.38
CA GLU A 445 0.05 -20.93 26.12
C GLU A 445 -1.20 -20.09 26.51
N ASP A 446 -2.40 -20.46 26.04
CA ASP A 446 -3.64 -19.78 26.40
C ASP A 446 -4.44 -20.49 27.54
N ILE A 447 -3.85 -21.47 28.25
CA ILE A 447 -4.45 -22.13 29.41
C ILE A 447 -3.38 -22.27 30.52
N VAL A 448 -3.02 -21.14 31.13
CA VAL A 448 -2.60 -21.07 32.56
C VAL A 448 -2.90 -19.68 33.11
#